data_f6d3eebbb672b017d545f1be53780250
#
_entry.id   f6d3eebbb672b017d545f1be53780250
#
_cell.length_a   1.000
_cell.length_b   1.000
_cell.length_c   1.000
_cell.angle_alpha   90.00
_cell.angle_beta   90.00
_cell.angle_gamma   90.00
#
_symmetry.space_group_name_H-M   'P 1'
#
loop_
_entity.id
_entity.type
_entity.pdbx_description
1 polymer ?
#
loop_
_entity_poly.entity_id
_entity_poly.type
_entity_poly.pdbx_seq_one_letter_code
_entity_poly.pdbx_strand_id
1 'polypeptide(L)'
;MIPEGSRGPRKNQRDLRRGFKGSSEMLKNYKDLKVWQKSYQLCLEIYRITAKFPKEERYGLTSQIRRCVVSIPSNIAEGYGRKTTLDYVRMLYISYGSVCELETQILLAGCLDLKLKKAN
;
A
#
# COMPACT_ATOMS: atom_id res chain seq x y z
N MET A 1 -12.56 1.60 5.32
CA MET A 1 -12.55 1.25 4.38
C MET A 1 -13.51 1.73 3.39
N ILE A 2 -13.63 1.42 2.36
CA ILE A 2 -14.44 1.89 1.44
C ILE A 2 -15.35 1.01 1.00
N PRO A 3 -16.12 0.60 1.62
CA PRO A 3 -17.01 -0.31 1.27
C PRO A 3 -17.79 0.16 0.17
N GLU A 4 -17.88 -0.57 -0.66
CA GLU A 4 -18.68 -0.26 -1.74
C GLU A 4 -19.93 0.09 -1.24
N GLY A 5 -20.44 -0.58 -0.40
CA GLY A 5 -21.68 -0.26 0.06
C GLY A 5 -21.73 1.04 0.72
N SER A 6 -20.81 1.29 1.50
CA SER A 6 -20.91 2.45 2.22
C SER A 6 -20.97 3.61 1.31
N ARG A 7 -20.43 3.50 0.25
CA ARG A 7 -20.42 4.55 -0.57
C ARG A 7 -21.57 4.53 -1.29
N GLY A 8 -22.38 3.67 -1.21
CA GLY A 8 -23.52 3.60 -1.91
C GLY A 8 -23.37 4.10 -3.26
N PRO A 9 -23.07 5.21 -3.42
CA PRO A 9 -22.99 5.76 -4.71
C PRO A 9 -21.80 5.29 -5.40
N ARG A 10 -21.47 4.10 -5.18
CA ARG A 10 -20.41 3.60 -5.87
C ARG A 10 -20.68 3.85 -7.29
N LYS A 11 -21.86 3.70 -7.74
CA LYS A 11 -22.18 3.95 -9.04
C LYS A 11 -21.79 5.33 -9.39
N ASN A 12 -21.97 6.22 -8.52
CA ASN A 12 -21.63 7.54 -8.78
C ASN A 12 -20.16 7.71 -9.02
N GLN A 13 -19.38 7.08 -8.25
CA GLN A 13 -17.99 7.18 -8.43
C GLN A 13 -17.65 6.69 -9.79
N ARG A 14 -18.23 5.65 -10.21
CA ARG A 14 -17.96 5.12 -11.49
C ARG A 14 -18.36 6.09 -12.53
N ASP A 15 -19.49 6.72 -12.39
CA ASP A 15 -19.92 7.66 -13.35
C ASP A 15 -19.00 8.86 -13.42
N LEU A 16 -18.56 9.32 -12.32
CA LEU A 16 -17.69 10.46 -12.31
C LEU A 16 -16.42 10.15 -13.09
N ARG A 17 -15.89 9.00 -12.90
CA ARG A 17 -14.70 8.66 -13.59
C ARG A 17 -14.97 8.51 -15.04
N ARG A 18 -16.13 8.06 -15.37
CA ARG A 18 -16.46 7.89 -16.73
C ARG A 18 -16.42 9.20 -17.41
N GLY A 19 -16.64 10.26 -16.66
CA GLY A 19 -16.67 11.53 -17.26
C GLY A 19 -15.33 11.99 -17.73
N PHE A 20 -14.30 11.38 -17.22
CA PHE A 20 -13.03 11.78 -17.64
C PHE A 20 -12.60 10.95 -18.80
N LYS A 21 -13.32 10.80 -19.73
CA LYS A 21 -13.03 10.10 -20.88
C LYS A 21 -11.77 9.45 -20.93
N GLY A 22 -11.31 9.00 -21.71
CA GLY A 22 -10.08 8.42 -21.88
C GLY A 22 -9.54 7.75 -20.68
N SER A 23 -9.08 8.47 -19.81
CA SER A 23 -8.49 7.85 -18.67
C SER A 23 -9.50 7.13 -17.86
N SER A 24 -10.63 7.67 -17.68
CA SER A 24 -11.57 7.02 -16.85
C SER A 24 -11.99 5.71 -17.41
N GLU A 25 -11.92 5.54 -18.66
CA GLU A 25 -12.33 4.32 -19.20
C GLU A 25 -11.38 3.28 -18.84
N MET A 26 -10.17 3.59 -18.57
CA MET A 26 -9.26 2.62 -18.25
C MET A 26 -9.15 2.41 -16.79
N LEU A 27 -9.46 3.36 -15.96
CA LEU A 27 -9.35 3.22 -14.53
C LEU A 27 -10.67 2.92 -13.90
N LYS A 28 -11.04 1.66 -13.88
CA LYS A 28 -12.30 1.30 -13.27
C LYS A 28 -12.27 1.23 -11.78
N ASN A 29 -11.14 1.03 -11.18
CA ASN A 29 -11.08 1.04 -9.75
C ASN A 29 -9.63 1.17 -9.35
N TYR A 30 -9.34 1.18 -8.07
CA TYR A 30 -7.98 1.44 -7.61
C TYR A 30 -7.01 0.39 -8.12
N LYS A 31 -7.50 -0.80 -8.43
CA LYS A 31 -6.59 -1.85 -8.87
C LYS A 31 -5.98 -1.54 -10.23
N ASP A 32 -6.54 -0.58 -10.93
CA ASP A 32 -5.99 -0.21 -12.22
C ASP A 32 -4.90 0.84 -12.09
N LEU A 33 -4.70 1.37 -10.88
CA LEU A 33 -3.67 2.37 -10.69
C LEU A 33 -2.32 1.69 -10.64
N LYS A 34 -1.39 2.15 -11.44
CA LYS A 34 -0.07 1.57 -11.41
C LYS A 34 0.59 1.69 -10.08
N VAL A 35 0.41 2.79 -9.38
CA VAL A 35 1.04 2.96 -8.08
C VAL A 35 0.48 1.93 -7.10
N TRP A 36 -0.80 1.56 -7.22
CA TRP A 36 -1.34 0.56 -6.33
C TRP A 36 -0.77 -0.80 -6.69
N GLN A 37 -0.68 -1.10 -7.99
CA GLN A 37 -0.16 -2.37 -8.41
C GLN A 37 1.28 -2.57 -7.96
N LYS A 38 2.09 -1.52 -8.08
CA LYS A 38 3.46 -1.64 -7.64
C LYS A 38 3.57 -1.80 -6.14
N SER A 39 2.75 -1.09 -5.38
CA SER A 39 2.83 -1.20 -3.94
C SER A 39 2.32 -2.56 -3.48
N TYR A 40 1.39 -3.14 -4.22
CA TYR A 40 0.88 -4.45 -3.88
C TYR A 40 2.00 -5.47 -4.11
N GLN A 41 2.73 -5.35 -5.22
CA GLN A 41 3.81 -6.28 -5.47
C GLN A 41 4.92 -6.10 -4.43
N LEU A 42 5.13 -4.88 -3.99
CA LEU A 42 6.13 -4.63 -2.96
C LEU A 42 5.73 -5.37 -1.69
N CYS A 43 4.44 -5.40 -1.35
CA CYS A 43 4.01 -6.11 -0.16
C CYS A 43 4.36 -7.58 -0.27
N LEU A 44 4.09 -8.18 -1.42
CA LEU A 44 4.38 -9.59 -1.57
C LEU A 44 5.88 -9.86 -1.44
N GLU A 45 6.67 -8.95 -2.00
CA GLU A 45 8.10 -9.13 -1.92
C GLU A 45 8.61 -8.98 -0.49
N ILE A 46 8.12 -8.01 0.23
CA ILE A 46 8.54 -7.79 1.60
C ILE A 46 8.14 -8.97 2.49
N TYR A 47 6.97 -9.55 2.24
CA TYR A 47 6.59 -10.69 3.04
C TYR A 47 7.51 -11.88 2.73
N ARG A 48 7.91 -12.00 1.49
CA ARG A 48 8.77 -13.09 1.13
C ARG A 48 10.12 -12.91 1.79
N ILE A 49 10.66 -11.71 1.77
CA ILE A 49 11.96 -11.46 2.35
C ILE A 49 11.92 -11.56 3.87
N THR A 50 10.93 -10.99 4.50
CA THR A 50 10.91 -11.00 5.96
C THR A 50 10.59 -12.37 6.53
N ALA A 51 10.09 -13.28 5.69
CA ALA A 51 9.85 -14.62 6.17
C ALA A 51 11.17 -15.27 6.53
N LYS A 52 12.29 -14.73 6.02
CA LYS A 52 13.58 -15.31 6.33
C LYS A 52 14.28 -14.58 7.45
N PHE A 53 13.63 -13.62 8.07
CA PHE A 53 14.23 -12.93 9.22
C PHE A 53 14.18 -13.87 10.42
N PRO A 54 15.00 -13.64 11.40
CA PRO A 54 15.03 -14.46 12.59
C PRO A 54 13.70 -14.46 13.30
N LYS A 55 13.31 -15.59 13.85
CA LYS A 55 12.07 -15.66 14.58
C LYS A 55 12.00 -14.70 15.72
N GLU A 56 13.11 -14.33 16.29
CA GLU A 56 13.14 -13.42 17.41
C GLU A 56 12.54 -12.07 17.02
N GLU A 57 12.54 -11.77 15.71
CA GLU A 57 12.01 -10.49 15.31
C GLU A 57 10.54 -10.57 14.89
N ARG A 58 9.92 -11.72 15.00
CA ARG A 58 8.55 -11.87 14.62
C ARG A 58 7.63 -10.78 15.19
N TYR A 59 7.71 -10.50 16.44
CA TYR A 59 6.88 -9.47 17.03
C TYR A 59 7.57 -8.13 17.16
N GLY A 60 8.71 -7.99 16.59
CA GLY A 60 9.45 -6.76 16.64
C GLY A 60 9.51 -6.16 15.24
N LEU A 61 10.70 -6.09 14.67
CA LEU A 61 10.89 -5.42 13.40
C LEU A 61 10.13 -6.08 12.26
N THR A 62 10.04 -7.39 12.24
CA THR A 62 9.31 -8.07 11.17
C THR A 62 7.85 -7.60 11.16
N SER A 63 7.25 -7.55 12.33
CA SER A 63 5.86 -7.14 12.41
C SER A 63 5.70 -5.69 11.98
N GLN A 64 6.60 -4.82 12.39
CA GLN A 64 6.52 -3.43 12.03
C GLN A 64 6.69 -3.23 10.53
N ILE A 65 7.62 -3.91 9.91
CA ILE A 65 7.85 -3.78 8.49
C ILE A 65 6.62 -4.25 7.72
N ARG A 66 6.05 -5.38 8.13
CA ARG A 66 4.90 -5.89 7.43
C ARG A 66 3.68 -4.99 7.56
N ARG A 67 3.48 -4.45 8.74
CA ARG A 67 2.37 -3.56 8.94
C ARG A 67 2.56 -2.30 8.12
N CYS A 68 3.79 -1.82 8.06
CA CYS A 68 4.08 -0.62 7.32
C CYS A 68 3.87 -0.82 5.82
N VAL A 69 4.36 -1.92 5.27
CA VAL A 69 4.26 -2.10 3.83
C VAL A 69 2.81 -2.31 3.40
N VAL A 70 1.99 -2.93 4.23
CA VAL A 70 0.60 -3.14 3.88
C VAL A 70 -0.15 -1.81 3.88
N SER A 71 0.29 -0.85 4.69
CA SER A 71 -0.40 0.42 4.75
C SER A 71 -0.26 1.20 3.45
N ILE A 72 0.75 0.92 2.63
CA ILE A 72 0.95 1.67 1.42
C ILE A 72 -0.18 1.44 0.42
N PRO A 73 -0.43 0.22 -0.05
CA PRO A 73 -1.52 0.03 -0.98
C PRO A 73 -2.87 0.26 -0.33
N SER A 74 -2.97 0.05 0.99
CA SER A 74 -4.24 0.23 1.66
C SER A 74 -4.65 1.70 1.65
N ASN A 75 -3.71 2.60 1.91
CA ASN A 75 -4.03 4.02 1.89
C ASN A 75 -4.27 4.53 0.47
N ILE A 76 -3.59 3.96 -0.52
CA ILE A 76 -3.81 4.37 -1.89
C ILE A 76 -5.24 3.96 -2.28
N ALA A 77 -5.63 2.74 -1.96
CA ALA A 77 -6.95 2.27 -2.30
C ALA A 77 -8.04 3.08 -1.59
N GLU A 78 -7.82 3.35 -0.32
CA GLU A 78 -8.78 4.10 0.43
C GLU A 78 -8.89 5.51 -0.12
N GLY A 79 -7.77 6.11 -0.48
CA GLY A 79 -7.79 7.46 -1.01
C GLY A 79 -8.52 7.53 -2.33
N TYR A 80 -8.36 6.52 -3.14
CA TYR A 80 -9.00 6.51 -4.44
C TYR A 80 -10.53 6.49 -4.27
N GLY A 81 -10.98 5.98 -3.14
CA GLY A 81 -12.41 5.94 -2.89
C GLY A 81 -12.99 7.20 -2.26
N ARG A 82 -12.10 8.17 -1.93
CA ARG A 82 -12.61 9.37 -1.30
C ARG A 82 -13.33 10.22 -2.31
N LYS A 83 -14.24 11.06 -1.84
CA LYS A 83 -14.97 11.91 -2.71
C LYS A 83 -14.23 13.06 -3.31
N THR A 84 -13.25 13.59 -2.67
CA THR A 84 -12.58 14.76 -3.21
C THR A 84 -11.15 14.47 -3.58
N THR A 85 -10.66 15.25 -4.50
CA THR A 85 -9.29 15.11 -4.93
C THR A 85 -8.36 15.46 -3.78
N LEU A 86 -8.73 16.41 -2.97
CA LEU A 86 -7.90 16.81 -1.85
C LEU A 86 -7.72 15.65 -0.89
N ASP A 87 -8.77 14.90 -0.61
CA ASP A 87 -8.66 13.78 0.30
C ASP A 87 -7.83 12.68 -0.35
N TYR A 88 -7.95 12.51 -1.65
CA TYR A 88 -7.16 11.50 -2.32
C TYR A 88 -5.68 11.87 -2.20
N VAL A 89 -5.35 13.12 -2.46
CA VAL A 89 -3.97 13.54 -2.38
C VAL A 89 -3.44 13.38 -0.96
N ARG A 90 -4.27 13.67 0.01
CA ARG A 90 -3.85 13.52 1.40
C ARG A 90 -3.51 12.06 1.68
N MET A 91 -4.31 11.13 1.20
CA MET A 91 -4.03 9.72 1.45
C MET A 91 -2.77 9.26 0.71
N LEU A 92 -2.50 9.88 -0.44
CA LEU A 92 -1.28 9.54 -1.15
C LEU A 92 -0.07 10.01 -0.35
N TYR A 93 -0.17 11.16 0.32
CA TYR A 93 0.93 11.62 1.13
C TYR A 93 1.11 10.71 2.34
N ILE A 94 0.03 10.19 2.89
CA ILE A 94 0.15 9.28 4.01
C ILE A 94 0.86 8.02 3.53
N SER A 95 0.54 7.55 2.33
CA SER A 95 1.21 6.38 1.79
C SER A 95 2.69 6.67 1.57
N TYR A 96 3.01 7.86 1.13
CA TYR A 96 4.39 8.22 0.91
C TYR A 96 5.14 8.21 2.25
N GLY A 97 4.49 8.68 3.31
CA GLY A 97 5.10 8.62 4.63
C GLY A 97 5.41 7.18 5.03
N SER A 98 4.51 6.26 4.67
CA SER A 98 4.73 4.86 4.98
C SER A 98 5.92 4.33 4.18
N VAL A 99 6.11 4.81 2.95
CA VAL A 99 7.25 4.37 2.17
C VAL A 99 8.54 4.80 2.85
N CYS A 100 8.57 6.03 3.35
CA CYS A 100 9.76 6.53 4.02
C CYS A 100 10.02 5.74 5.30
N GLU A 101 8.96 5.37 5.99
CA GLU A 101 9.10 4.61 7.20
C GLU A 101 9.60 3.21 6.86
N LEU A 102 9.08 2.61 5.80
CA LEU A 102 9.51 1.29 5.41
C LEU A 102 10.99 1.31 5.04
N GLU A 103 11.40 2.33 4.31
CA GLU A 103 12.77 2.44 3.91
C GLU A 103 13.67 2.53 5.13
N THR A 104 13.26 3.29 6.13
CA THR A 104 14.02 3.43 7.34
C THR A 104 14.14 2.07 8.05
N GLN A 105 13.03 1.34 8.11
CA GLN A 105 13.04 0.06 8.79
C GLN A 105 13.93 -0.96 8.08
N ILE A 106 13.94 -0.90 6.76
CA ILE A 106 14.77 -1.83 6.01
C ILE A 106 16.25 -1.49 6.21
N LEU A 107 16.58 -0.21 6.25
CA LEU A 107 17.95 0.18 6.48
C LEU A 107 18.35 -0.27 7.88
N LEU A 108 17.44 -0.16 8.83
CA LEU A 108 17.75 -0.55 10.19
C LEU A 108 17.98 -2.06 10.23
N ALA A 109 17.17 -2.82 9.51
CA ALA A 109 17.33 -4.27 9.51
C ALA A 109 18.71 -4.63 8.98
N GLY A 110 19.17 -3.89 7.98
CA GLY A 110 20.50 -4.15 7.43
C GLY A 110 21.59 -3.86 8.46
N CYS A 111 21.42 -2.78 9.21
CA CYS A 111 22.41 -2.43 10.20
C CYS A 111 22.42 -3.44 11.33
N LEU A 112 21.28 -4.04 11.63
CA LEU A 112 21.22 -5.00 12.69
C LEU A 112 21.56 -6.38 12.14
N ASP A 113 21.93 -6.42 10.86
CA ASP A 113 22.28 -7.68 10.25
C ASP A 113 21.18 -8.72 10.30
N LEU A 114 19.97 -8.34 10.22
CA LEU A 114 18.88 -9.29 10.23
C LEU A 114 18.70 -9.81 8.83
N LYS A 115 19.75 -10.24 8.19
CA LYS A 115 19.64 -10.72 6.91
C LYS A 115 18.96 -11.96 6.79
N LEU A 116 18.85 -12.39 5.71
CA LEU A 116 18.18 -13.57 5.42
C LEU A 116 18.86 -14.68 6.09
N LYS A 117 18.11 -15.54 6.62
CA LYS A 117 18.57 -16.59 7.27
C LYS A 117 19.05 -17.44 6.22
N LYS A 118 20.20 -17.49 5.96
CA LYS A 118 20.72 -18.19 4.95
C LYS A 118 20.63 -19.49 5.23
N ALA A 119 20.74 -20.10 4.66
CA ALA A 119 20.64 -21.34 4.72
C ALA A 119 21.52 -21.72 5.72
N ASN A 120 22.03 -21.55 6.25
CA ASN A 120 22.88 -22.03 7.11
C ASN A 120 22.22 -22.64 7.99
#